data_520ec61cd4a9b82cdfeb81e62fbb5e46
#
_entry.id   520ec61cd4a9b82cdfeb81e62fbb5e46
#
_cell.length_a   1.000
_cell.length_b   1.000
_cell.length_c   1.000
_cell.angle_alpha   90.00
_cell.angle_beta   90.00
_cell.angle_gamma   90.00
#
_symmetry.space_group_name_H-M   'P 1'
#
loop_
_entity.id
_entity.type
_entity.pdbx_description
1 polymer ?
#
loop_
_entity_poly.entity_id
_entity_poly.type
_entity_poly.pdbx_seq_one_letter_code
_entity_poly.pdbx_strand_id
1 'polypeptide(L)'
;QKLAGDLKPFLLPECTLVAEYDGEPVGICVAVPDINVAVKACDGRFGPLGLLRFLLARRRIDLIRGLVAGVLKAHRNKGIESAFGSRIVRALMGSRYKRIEFSWMLESNFRVHRVLENSGAKVTKRWRVYEREL
;
A
#
# COMPACT_ATOMS: atom_id res chain seq x y z
N GLN A 1 4.81 -7.94 -16.06
CA GLN A 1 4.35 -6.77 -16.85
C GLN A 1 2.82 -6.58 -16.77
N LYS A 2 2.01 -7.65 -16.81
CA LYS A 2 0.54 -7.55 -16.82
C LYS A 2 0.00 -6.89 -15.52
N LEU A 3 0.45 -7.35 -14.35
CA LEU A 3 0.00 -6.81 -13.06
C LEU A 3 0.29 -5.30 -12.89
N ALA A 4 1.44 -4.83 -13.36
CA ALA A 4 1.80 -3.42 -13.30
C ALA A 4 0.89 -2.55 -14.20
N GLY A 5 0.49 -3.08 -15.36
CA GLY A 5 -0.47 -2.43 -16.26
C GLY A 5 -1.85 -2.30 -15.63
N ASP A 6 -2.33 -3.36 -15.00
CA ASP A 6 -3.65 -3.42 -14.38
C ASP A 6 -3.75 -2.48 -13.15
N LEU A 7 -2.64 -2.25 -12.45
CA LEU A 7 -2.59 -1.35 -11.29
C LEU A 7 -2.45 0.14 -11.67
N LYS A 8 -1.95 0.44 -12.86
CA LYS A 8 -1.65 1.81 -13.30
C LYS A 8 -2.77 2.84 -13.04
N PRO A 9 -4.07 2.54 -13.28
CA PRO A 9 -5.16 3.49 -13.03
C PRO A 9 -5.38 3.82 -11.55
N PHE A 10 -4.82 3.01 -10.65
CA PHE A 10 -4.99 3.14 -9.21
C PHE A 10 -3.73 3.64 -8.50
N LEU A 11 -2.61 3.71 -9.21
CA LEU A 11 -1.36 4.23 -8.65
C LEU A 11 -1.50 5.73 -8.35
N LEU A 12 -0.97 6.13 -7.21
CA LEU A 12 -0.70 7.52 -6.89
C LEU A 12 0.80 7.75 -7.12
N PRO A 13 1.19 8.63 -8.05
CA PRO A 13 2.61 8.90 -8.30
C PRO A 13 3.36 9.26 -7.01
N GLU A 14 2.72 9.99 -6.11
CA GLU A 14 3.28 10.42 -4.85
C GLU A 14 3.52 9.27 -3.86
N CYS A 15 2.82 8.14 -4.05
CA CYS A 15 2.92 6.93 -3.23
C CYS A 15 3.59 5.76 -3.97
N THR A 16 4.13 6.01 -5.17
CA THR A 16 4.88 5.04 -5.97
C THR A 16 6.32 5.53 -6.09
N LEU A 17 7.18 5.02 -5.25
CA LEU A 17 8.53 5.52 -5.06
C LEU A 17 9.57 4.46 -5.47
N VAL A 18 10.59 4.89 -6.19
CA VAL A 18 11.78 4.10 -6.48
C VAL A 18 12.98 4.84 -5.88
N ALA A 19 13.82 4.13 -5.17
CA ALA A 19 15.11 4.62 -4.72
C ALA A 19 16.18 4.16 -5.69
N GLU A 20 17.03 5.07 -6.11
CA GLU A 20 18.17 4.80 -6.99
C GLU A 20 19.46 5.13 -6.26
N TYR A 21 20.50 4.38 -6.55
CA TYR A 21 21.86 4.61 -6.10
C TYR A 21 22.78 4.42 -7.30
N ASP A 22 23.55 5.44 -7.64
CA ASP A 22 24.42 5.48 -8.85
C ASP A 22 23.68 5.13 -10.16
N GLY A 23 22.40 5.56 -10.29
CA GLY A 23 21.56 5.30 -11.44
C GLY A 23 20.87 3.94 -11.47
N GLU A 24 21.15 3.07 -10.49
CA GLU A 24 20.54 1.74 -10.39
C GLU A 24 19.42 1.71 -9.36
N PRO A 25 18.27 1.05 -9.67
CA PRO A 25 17.15 0.93 -8.72
C PRO A 25 17.51 -0.01 -7.57
N VAL A 26 17.54 0.51 -6.35
CA VAL A 26 17.91 -0.23 -5.13
C VAL A 26 16.75 -0.45 -4.16
N GLY A 27 15.63 0.19 -4.39
CA GLY A 27 14.44 0.03 -3.54
C GLY A 27 13.17 0.49 -4.23
N ILE A 28 12.05 -0.05 -3.77
CA ILE A 28 10.70 0.29 -4.25
C ILE A 28 9.73 0.36 -3.09
N CYS A 29 8.80 1.31 -3.17
CA CYS A 29 7.65 1.37 -2.27
C CYS A 29 6.41 1.77 -3.06
N VAL A 30 5.36 0.97 -2.96
CA VAL A 30 4.09 1.20 -3.66
C VAL A 30 2.94 1.16 -2.67
N ALA A 31 2.17 2.24 -2.65
CA ALA A 31 0.94 2.28 -1.90
C ALA A 31 -0.19 2.83 -2.77
N VAL A 32 -1.39 2.31 -2.58
CA VAL A 32 -2.58 2.63 -3.41
C VAL A 32 -3.78 2.95 -2.52
N PRO A 33 -4.76 3.71 -3.00
CA PRO A 33 -6.05 3.84 -2.34
C PRO A 33 -6.73 2.49 -2.16
N ASP A 34 -7.40 2.27 -1.03
CA ASP A 34 -8.16 1.04 -0.81
C ASP A 34 -9.46 1.04 -1.63
N ILE A 35 -9.35 0.57 -2.86
CA ILE A 35 -10.48 0.50 -3.79
C ILE A 35 -11.59 -0.46 -3.35
N ASN A 36 -11.35 -1.34 -2.34
CA ASN A 36 -12.35 -2.28 -1.87
C ASN A 36 -13.62 -1.59 -1.37
N VAL A 37 -13.49 -0.38 -0.82
CA VAL A 37 -14.64 0.44 -0.43
C VAL A 37 -15.54 0.75 -1.63
N ALA A 38 -14.94 1.12 -2.76
CA ALA A 38 -15.67 1.43 -3.99
C ALA A 38 -16.22 0.18 -4.66
N VAL A 39 -15.46 -0.92 -4.68
CA VAL A 39 -15.91 -2.22 -5.21
C VAL A 39 -17.10 -2.74 -4.39
N LYS A 40 -17.04 -2.65 -3.07
CA LYS A 40 -18.16 -3.05 -2.20
C LYS A 40 -19.44 -2.25 -2.47
N ALA A 41 -19.32 -0.96 -2.80
CA ALA A 41 -20.47 -0.12 -3.14
C ALA A 41 -21.18 -0.53 -4.45
N CYS A 42 -20.50 -1.29 -5.31
CA CYS A 42 -21.09 -1.81 -6.55
C CYS A 42 -21.99 -3.02 -6.34
N ASP A 43 -21.92 -3.66 -5.16
CA ASP A 43 -22.71 -4.85 -4.80
C ASP A 43 -22.63 -5.97 -5.87
N GLY A 44 -21.42 -6.18 -6.43
CA GLY A 44 -21.16 -7.16 -7.49
C GLY A 44 -21.76 -6.85 -8.86
N ARG A 45 -22.39 -5.70 -9.05
CA ARG A 45 -23.07 -5.31 -10.28
C ARG A 45 -22.33 -4.17 -10.98
N PHE A 46 -21.65 -4.46 -12.08
CA PHE A 46 -20.91 -3.49 -12.90
C PHE A 46 -21.70 -2.91 -14.07
N GLY A 47 -23.02 -2.71 -13.91
CA GLY A 47 -23.83 -1.96 -14.85
C GLY A 47 -23.62 -0.43 -14.71
N PRO A 48 -24.34 0.38 -15.52
CA PRO A 48 -24.19 1.85 -15.48
C PRO A 48 -24.38 2.46 -14.09
N LEU A 49 -25.35 1.95 -13.32
CA LEU A 49 -25.59 2.35 -11.94
C LEU A 49 -24.49 1.90 -10.99
N GLY A 50 -23.93 0.69 -11.21
CA GLY A 50 -22.78 0.20 -10.45
C GLY A 50 -21.55 1.05 -10.69
N LEU A 51 -21.26 1.43 -11.92
CA LEU A 51 -20.17 2.35 -12.27
C LEU A 51 -20.33 3.71 -11.59
N LEU A 52 -21.54 4.28 -11.62
CA LEU A 52 -21.81 5.54 -10.93
C LEU A 52 -21.57 5.43 -9.42
N ARG A 53 -22.05 4.35 -8.78
CA ARG A 53 -21.80 4.07 -7.35
C ARG A 53 -20.30 3.94 -7.07
N PHE A 54 -19.55 3.24 -7.94
CA PHE A 54 -18.09 3.12 -7.84
C PHE A 54 -17.42 4.49 -7.84
N LEU A 55 -17.74 5.33 -8.82
CA LEU A 55 -17.14 6.66 -8.97
C LEU A 55 -17.45 7.58 -7.78
N LEU A 56 -18.66 7.53 -7.25
CA LEU A 56 -19.05 8.26 -6.05
C LEU A 56 -18.34 7.73 -4.79
N ALA A 57 -18.30 6.40 -4.63
CA ALA A 57 -17.65 5.77 -3.48
C ALA A 57 -16.12 5.96 -3.49
N ARG A 58 -15.50 5.99 -4.68
CA ARG A 58 -14.07 6.28 -4.84
C ARG A 58 -13.67 7.62 -4.21
N ARG A 59 -14.55 8.62 -4.23
CA ARG A 59 -14.29 9.94 -3.61
C ARG A 59 -14.24 9.88 -2.09
N ARG A 60 -14.82 8.85 -1.47
CA ARG A 60 -14.87 8.65 -0.01
C ARG A 60 -13.72 7.80 0.53
N ILE A 61 -12.82 7.32 -0.33
CA ILE A 61 -11.67 6.53 0.10
C ILE A 61 -10.72 7.45 0.86
N ASP A 62 -10.52 7.17 2.12
CA ASP A 62 -9.61 7.86 3.05
C ASP A 62 -8.43 6.99 3.50
N LEU A 63 -8.39 5.73 3.06
CA LEU A 63 -7.39 4.73 3.40
C LEU A 63 -6.44 4.48 2.23
N ILE A 64 -5.15 4.54 2.50
CA ILE A 64 -4.08 4.09 1.62
C ILE A 64 -3.60 2.72 2.09
N ARG A 65 -3.38 1.82 1.17
CA ARG A 65 -2.86 0.48 1.43
C ARG A 65 -1.45 0.34 0.86
N GLY A 66 -0.47 0.07 1.72
CA GLY A 66 0.87 -0.30 1.29
C GLY A 66 0.86 -1.72 0.70
N LEU A 67 1.20 -1.84 -0.58
CA LEU A 67 1.23 -3.12 -1.29
C LEU A 67 2.59 -3.77 -1.27
N VAL A 68 3.62 -2.99 -1.56
CA VAL A 68 5.00 -3.46 -1.70
C VAL A 68 5.93 -2.45 -1.07
N ALA A 69 6.87 -2.94 -0.29
CA ALA A 69 8.02 -2.17 0.15
C ALA A 69 9.22 -3.10 0.23
N GLY A 70 10.31 -2.70 -0.38
CA GLY A 70 11.54 -3.49 -0.35
C GLY A 70 12.76 -2.68 -0.74
N VAL A 71 13.89 -3.05 -0.13
CA VAL A 71 15.21 -2.49 -0.42
C VAL A 71 16.18 -3.64 -0.61
N LEU A 72 17.02 -3.56 -1.63
CA LEU A 72 18.06 -4.55 -1.90
C LEU A 72 18.95 -4.76 -0.66
N LYS A 73 19.36 -6.00 -0.41
CA LYS A 73 20.07 -6.40 0.81
C LYS A 73 21.33 -5.53 1.05
N ALA A 74 22.08 -5.21 0.00
CA ALA A 74 23.29 -4.39 0.07
C ALA A 74 23.03 -2.90 0.44
N HIS A 75 21.78 -2.45 0.30
CA HIS A 75 21.41 -1.06 0.53
C HIS A 75 20.48 -0.86 1.74
N ARG A 76 20.20 -1.93 2.49
CA ARG A 76 19.43 -1.87 3.74
C ARG A 76 20.21 -1.10 4.83
N ASN A 77 19.50 -0.61 5.83
CA ASN A 77 20.05 0.18 6.95
C ASN A 77 20.68 1.52 6.54
N LYS A 78 20.46 1.98 5.32
CA LYS A 78 20.92 3.29 4.82
C LYS A 78 19.83 4.37 4.89
N GLY A 79 18.72 4.12 5.59
CA GLY A 79 17.62 5.08 5.77
C GLY A 79 16.62 5.14 4.61
N ILE A 80 16.75 4.30 3.59
CA ILE A 80 15.85 4.30 2.42
C ILE A 80 14.41 4.03 2.82
N GLU A 81 14.19 3.04 3.70
CA GLU A 81 12.85 2.70 4.21
C GLU A 81 12.20 3.89 4.94
N SER A 82 12.98 4.60 5.75
CA SER A 82 12.52 5.80 6.46
C SER A 82 12.25 6.96 5.50
N ALA A 83 13.06 7.10 4.46
CA ALA A 83 12.84 8.10 3.42
C ALA A 83 11.55 7.85 2.65
N PHE A 84 11.24 6.58 2.30
CA PHE A 84 9.96 6.22 1.69
C PHE A 84 8.79 6.60 2.59
N GLY A 85 8.83 6.20 3.86
CA GLY A 85 7.77 6.53 4.83
C GLY A 85 7.56 8.03 4.96
N SER A 86 8.64 8.78 5.12
CA SER A 86 8.59 10.25 5.26
C SER A 86 8.02 10.93 4.00
N ARG A 87 8.40 10.45 2.81
CA ARG A 87 7.85 10.99 1.55
C ARG A 87 6.36 10.72 1.41
N ILE A 88 5.92 9.48 1.69
CA ILE A 88 4.49 9.13 1.62
C ILE A 88 3.69 9.95 2.62
N VAL A 89 4.12 10.02 3.89
CA VAL A 89 3.42 10.82 4.90
C VAL A 89 3.32 12.29 4.48
N ARG A 90 4.41 12.88 4.00
CA ARG A 90 4.43 14.27 3.52
C ARG A 90 3.49 14.48 2.33
N ALA A 91 3.47 13.56 1.37
CA ALA A 91 2.59 13.63 0.20
C ALA A 91 1.11 13.51 0.57
N LEU A 92 0.81 12.76 1.64
CA LEU A 92 -0.57 12.58 2.11
C LEU A 92 -1.03 13.68 3.08
N MET A 93 -0.11 14.48 3.63
CA MET A 93 -0.47 15.62 4.49
C MET A 93 -1.34 16.62 3.71
N GLY A 94 -2.48 16.98 4.31
CA GLY A 94 -3.45 17.86 3.66
C GLY A 94 -4.34 17.18 2.60
N SER A 95 -4.07 15.93 2.23
CA SER A 95 -4.92 15.17 1.32
C SER A 95 -6.18 14.63 2.01
N ARG A 96 -7.04 13.99 1.21
CA ARG A 96 -8.23 13.28 1.74
C ARG A 96 -7.89 12.00 2.50
N TYR A 97 -6.69 11.46 2.30
CA TYR A 97 -6.27 10.21 2.92
C TYR A 97 -5.84 10.45 4.36
N LYS A 98 -6.49 9.77 5.30
CA LYS A 98 -6.29 9.94 6.75
C LYS A 98 -5.67 8.72 7.43
N ARG A 99 -5.63 7.58 6.72
CA ARG A 99 -5.21 6.29 7.25
C ARG A 99 -4.28 5.59 6.28
N ILE A 100 -3.31 4.86 6.82
CA ILE A 100 -2.44 3.97 6.05
C ILE A 100 -2.53 2.59 6.68
N GLU A 101 -2.80 1.57 5.88
CA GLU A 101 -2.76 0.16 6.28
C GLU A 101 -1.58 -0.52 5.57
N PHE A 102 -0.74 -1.17 6.34
CA PHE A 102 0.32 -2.03 5.83
C PHE A 102 -0.14 -3.47 5.90
N SER A 103 -0.38 -4.10 4.78
CA SER A 103 -0.84 -5.48 4.67
C SER A 103 -0.26 -6.12 3.39
N TRP A 104 0.14 -7.32 3.34
CA TRP A 104 0.19 -8.32 4.40
C TRP A 104 1.62 -8.47 4.87
N MET A 105 1.82 -8.61 6.15
CA MET A 105 3.15 -8.84 6.70
C MET A 105 3.20 -10.22 7.34
N LEU A 106 4.23 -10.96 7.04
CA LEU A 106 4.51 -12.21 7.72
C LEU A 106 4.81 -11.93 9.20
N GLU A 107 4.27 -12.73 10.09
CA GLU A 107 4.51 -12.61 11.54
C GLU A 107 6.01 -12.71 11.90
N SER A 108 6.77 -13.46 11.09
CA SER A 108 8.22 -13.59 11.21
C SER A 108 9.04 -12.37 10.75
N ASN A 109 8.40 -11.38 10.13
CA ASN A 109 9.09 -10.18 9.66
C ASN A 109 9.23 -9.13 10.78
N PHE A 110 9.88 -9.53 11.88
CA PHE A 110 10.08 -8.72 13.09
C PHE A 110 10.70 -7.34 12.82
N ARG A 111 11.53 -7.24 11.78
CA ARG A 111 12.17 -5.97 11.43
C ARG A 111 11.16 -4.92 10.98
N VAL A 112 10.28 -5.29 10.06
CA VAL A 112 9.25 -4.38 9.57
C VAL A 112 8.23 -4.06 10.66
N HIS A 113 7.84 -5.06 11.45
CA HIS A 113 6.98 -4.86 12.62
C HIS A 113 7.53 -3.79 13.55
N ARG A 114 8.80 -3.91 13.95
CA ARG A 114 9.46 -2.94 14.85
C ARG A 114 9.51 -1.53 14.25
N VAL A 115 9.81 -1.40 12.96
CA VAL A 115 9.83 -0.09 12.29
C VAL A 115 8.45 0.56 12.30
N LEU A 116 7.40 -0.20 12.02
CA LEU A 116 6.03 0.31 12.00
C LEU A 116 5.52 0.65 13.41
N GLU A 117 5.79 -0.19 14.41
CA GLU A 117 5.45 0.07 15.81
C GLU A 117 6.14 1.33 16.33
N ASN A 118 7.42 1.52 16.03
CA ASN A 118 8.15 2.75 16.36
C ASN A 118 7.57 3.99 15.65
N SER A 119 6.91 3.82 14.52
CA SER A 119 6.20 4.88 13.81
C SER A 119 4.77 5.10 14.33
N GLY A 120 4.37 4.41 15.40
CA GLY A 120 3.03 4.52 16.01
C GLY A 120 1.96 3.67 15.34
N ALA A 121 2.30 2.79 14.41
CA ALA A 121 1.35 1.87 13.82
C ALA A 121 0.90 0.81 14.84
N LYS A 122 -0.37 0.39 14.71
CA LYS A 122 -0.96 -0.61 15.59
C LYS A 122 -1.42 -1.83 14.78
N VAL A 123 -1.18 -3.01 15.29
CA VAL A 123 -1.72 -4.25 14.72
C VAL A 123 -3.23 -4.26 14.89
N THR A 124 -3.96 -4.25 13.78
CA THR A 124 -5.44 -4.23 13.79
C THR A 124 -6.06 -5.57 13.44
N LYS A 125 -5.34 -6.41 12.68
CA LYS A 125 -5.83 -7.71 12.24
C LYS A 125 -4.69 -8.72 12.22
N ARG A 126 -5.00 -9.97 12.55
CA ARG A 126 -4.11 -11.12 12.38
C ARG A 126 -4.84 -12.17 11.55
N TRP A 127 -4.13 -12.73 10.58
CA TRP A 127 -4.64 -13.77 9.70
C TRP A 127 -3.83 -15.03 9.92
N ARG A 128 -4.48 -16.18 9.85
CA ARG A 128 -3.81 -17.48 9.85
C ARG A 128 -4.21 -18.26 8.62
N VAL A 129 -3.24 -18.80 7.94
CA VAL A 129 -3.44 -19.73 6.83
C VAL A 129 -3.29 -21.12 7.39
N TYR A 130 -4.26 -21.99 7.10
CA TYR A 130 -4.25 -23.38 7.49
C TYR A 130 -4.16 -24.23 6.22
N GLU A 131 -3.33 -25.25 6.24
CA GLU A 131 -3.22 -26.27 5.21
C GLU A 131 -3.71 -27.60 5.78
N ARG A 132 -4.43 -28.35 4.99
CA ARG A 132 -4.88 -29.72 5.32
C ARG A 132 -4.56 -30.60 4.13
N GLU A 133 -3.87 -31.69 4.36
CA GLU A 133 -3.74 -32.79 3.41
C GLU A 133 -5.10 -33.45 3.23
N LEU A 134 -5.50 -33.73 1.97
CA LEU A 134 -6.75 -34.37 1.55
C LEU A 134 -6.55 -35.87 1.40
#